data_3c6cd3a8cfea7ece40b345368042e34d
#
_entry.id   3c6cd3a8cfea7ece40b345368042e34d
#
_cell.length_a   1.000
_cell.length_b   1.000
_cell.length_c   1.000
_cell.angle_alpha   90.00
_cell.angle_beta   90.00
_cell.angle_gamma   90.00
#
_symmetry.space_group_name_H-M   'P 1'
#
loop_
_entity.id
_entity.type
_entity.pdbx_description
1 polymer ?
#
loop_
_entity_poly.entity_id
_entity_poly.type
_entity_poly.pdbx_seq_one_letter_code
_entity_poly.pdbx_strand_id
1 'polypeptide(L)'
;LKVWGGKHVFLNSKKKENKKHLKIIGKNGNNDISKYLLKKIKCNYQSELKKIHYKNKLWHLSFADGKLKSFKSIILTCPFPQLKKLSKRFINNSFLKKSIKMDANITTMIAIKKNKKSNSSYLFEDPILGWAGNENSKKRFKSKYDLWTLQSTFNWANKKINQNKNNKKENSKIMIDKFFQLSNIKKTKINFSLNHGWKYSSNSKPFKIKSYWDPKKKIGVCADWFVGPRLESGWISAQDLFKKISR
;
A
#
# COMPACT_ATOMS: atom_id res chain seq x y z
N LEU A 1 -12.64 14.22 0.17
CA LEU A 1 -11.68 14.16 -0.94
C LEU A 1 -11.40 15.56 -1.48
N LYS A 2 -10.25 15.74 -2.14
CA LYS A 2 -9.90 16.95 -2.90
C LYS A 2 -8.98 16.62 -4.07
N VAL A 3 -8.92 17.52 -5.04
CA VAL A 3 -7.98 17.43 -6.16
C VAL A 3 -6.57 17.78 -5.67
N TRP A 4 -5.59 16.97 -6.02
CA TRP A 4 -4.18 17.30 -5.86
C TRP A 4 -3.69 18.02 -7.12
N GLY A 5 -3.78 19.34 -7.08
CA GLY A 5 -3.35 20.21 -8.16
C GLY A 5 -1.83 20.40 -8.21
N GLY A 6 -1.42 21.30 -9.11
CA GLY A 6 -0.03 21.65 -9.34
C GLY A 6 0.63 20.83 -10.46
N LYS A 7 1.94 20.97 -10.61
CA LYS A 7 2.68 20.39 -11.73
C LYS A 7 3.17 18.99 -11.39
N HIS A 8 2.73 18.01 -12.18
CA HIS A 8 3.14 16.61 -12.10
C HIS A 8 4.01 16.28 -13.33
N VAL A 9 5.25 15.89 -13.12
CA VAL A 9 6.25 15.75 -14.17
C VAL A 9 6.64 14.30 -14.34
N PHE A 10 6.70 13.83 -15.57
CA PHE A 10 7.36 12.59 -15.95
C PHE A 10 8.76 12.92 -16.46
N LEU A 11 9.77 12.29 -15.89
CA LEU A 11 11.16 12.45 -16.28
C LEU A 11 11.66 11.11 -16.82
N ASN A 12 11.92 11.06 -18.10
CA ASN A 12 12.65 9.97 -18.74
C ASN A 12 13.97 10.51 -19.34
N SER A 13 14.82 9.62 -19.81
CA SER A 13 16.11 9.96 -20.41
C SER A 13 15.98 10.83 -21.68
N LYS A 14 14.81 10.86 -22.32
CA LYS A 14 14.58 11.51 -23.62
C LYS A 14 13.64 12.69 -23.58
N LYS A 15 12.68 12.75 -22.64
CA LYS A 15 11.63 13.79 -22.60
C LYS A 15 11.16 14.09 -21.18
N LYS A 16 10.88 15.37 -20.96
CA LYS A 16 10.18 15.86 -19.77
C LYS A 16 8.73 16.16 -20.16
N GLU A 17 7.80 15.33 -19.70
CA GLU A 17 6.37 15.50 -19.99
C GLU A 17 5.58 15.97 -18.78
N ASN A 18 4.63 16.89 -18.99
CA ASN A 18 3.66 17.28 -17.97
C ASN A 18 2.42 16.38 -18.12
N LYS A 19 2.21 15.44 -17.19
CA LYS A 19 0.99 14.63 -17.20
C LYS A 19 -0.18 15.37 -16.56
N LYS A 20 -1.17 15.71 -17.40
CA LYS A 20 -2.46 16.28 -16.97
C LYS A 20 -3.42 15.16 -16.56
N HIS A 21 -3.16 14.45 -15.47
CA HIS A 21 -4.12 13.51 -14.91
C HIS A 21 -4.72 14.07 -13.63
N LEU A 22 -6.05 14.03 -13.53
CA LEU A 22 -6.75 14.36 -12.30
C LEU A 22 -6.30 13.41 -11.19
N LYS A 23 -5.70 13.95 -10.14
CA LYS A 23 -5.30 13.19 -8.94
C LYS A 23 -6.19 13.58 -7.78
N ILE A 24 -6.91 12.62 -7.25
CA ILE A 24 -7.80 12.81 -6.09
C ILE A 24 -7.11 12.25 -4.86
N ILE A 25 -7.11 13.01 -3.77
CA ILE A 25 -6.49 12.65 -2.50
C ILE A 25 -7.45 12.89 -1.34
N GLY A 26 -7.21 12.24 -0.21
CA GLY A 26 -7.91 12.58 1.04
C GLY A 26 -7.59 14.01 1.46
N LYS A 27 -8.57 14.71 2.05
CA LYS A 27 -8.44 16.11 2.49
C LYS A 27 -7.38 16.25 3.59
N ASN A 28 -7.42 15.39 4.61
CA ASN A 28 -6.52 15.41 5.76
C ASN A 28 -5.43 14.34 5.68
N GLY A 29 -5.71 13.18 5.08
CA GLY A 29 -4.77 12.06 4.97
C GLY A 29 -5.15 11.09 3.87
N ASN A 30 -4.22 10.19 3.52
CA ASN A 30 -4.49 9.15 2.52
C ASN A 30 -5.53 8.13 3.00
N ASN A 31 -5.74 8.02 4.31
CA ASN A 31 -6.68 7.11 4.94
C ASN A 31 -8.08 7.71 5.20
N ASP A 32 -8.37 8.89 4.68
CA ASP A 32 -9.67 9.56 4.88
C ASP A 32 -10.85 8.73 4.37
N ILE A 33 -10.69 8.05 3.21
CA ILE A 33 -11.72 7.17 2.65
C ILE A 33 -11.98 6.02 3.62
N SER A 34 -10.93 5.35 4.07
CA SER A 34 -11.06 4.23 5.02
C SER A 34 -11.69 4.68 6.33
N LYS A 35 -11.30 5.82 6.87
CA LYS A 35 -11.92 6.40 8.08
C LYS A 35 -13.40 6.70 7.89
N TYR A 36 -13.78 7.25 6.73
CA TYR A 36 -15.17 7.53 6.40
C TYR A 36 -16.01 6.25 6.33
N LEU A 37 -15.53 5.23 5.62
CA LEU A 37 -16.22 3.95 5.48
C LEU A 37 -16.35 3.21 6.81
N LEU A 38 -15.37 3.35 7.70
CA LEU A 38 -15.34 2.68 9.00
C LEU A 38 -16.06 3.46 10.11
N LYS A 39 -16.62 4.64 9.84
CA LYS A 39 -17.19 5.54 10.88
C LYS A 39 -18.24 4.87 11.77
N LYS A 40 -19.04 3.95 11.21
CA LYS A 40 -20.10 3.22 11.93
C LYS A 40 -19.72 1.77 12.28
N ILE A 41 -18.45 1.38 12.07
CA ILE A 41 -17.99 0.01 12.27
C ILE A 41 -17.06 -0.03 13.48
N LYS A 42 -17.29 -0.98 14.40
CA LYS A 42 -16.40 -1.22 15.54
C LYS A 42 -15.06 -1.77 15.05
N CYS A 43 -14.00 -0.99 15.17
CA CYS A 43 -12.65 -1.36 14.79
C CYS A 43 -11.80 -1.68 16.02
N ASN A 44 -11.10 -2.81 16.00
CA ASN A 44 -10.08 -3.14 17.00
C ASN A 44 -8.71 -2.97 16.35
N TYR A 45 -8.00 -1.92 16.73
CA TYR A 45 -6.63 -1.66 16.26
C TYR A 45 -5.61 -2.41 17.12
N GLN A 46 -4.37 -2.53 16.63
CA GLN A 46 -3.27 -3.22 17.31
C GLN A 46 -3.60 -4.69 17.68
N SER A 47 -4.51 -5.30 16.94
CA SER A 47 -5.00 -6.67 17.13
C SER A 47 -4.49 -7.57 16.00
N GLU A 48 -3.24 -8.03 16.09
CA GLU A 48 -2.64 -8.88 15.06
C GLU A 48 -3.18 -10.31 15.17
N LEU A 49 -3.87 -10.77 14.11
CA LEU A 49 -4.37 -12.14 14.00
C LEU A 49 -3.21 -13.12 13.74
N LYS A 50 -3.00 -14.09 14.63
CA LYS A 50 -1.94 -15.11 14.53
C LYS A 50 -2.43 -16.43 13.96
N LYS A 51 -3.60 -16.90 14.39
CA LYS A 51 -4.16 -18.20 13.98
C LYS A 51 -5.68 -18.11 13.83
N ILE A 52 -6.22 -18.91 12.92
CA ILE A 52 -7.64 -19.18 12.81
C ILE A 52 -7.87 -20.70 12.94
N HIS A 53 -8.96 -21.09 13.54
CA HIS A 53 -9.39 -22.47 13.67
C HIS A 53 -10.90 -22.57 13.48
N TYR A 54 -11.39 -23.63 12.80
CA TYR A 54 -12.81 -23.84 12.58
C TYR A 54 -13.25 -25.11 13.31
N LYS A 55 -14.13 -24.96 14.30
CA LYS A 55 -14.67 -26.07 15.12
C LYS A 55 -16.10 -25.72 15.55
N ASN A 56 -16.98 -26.72 15.60
CA ASN A 56 -18.38 -26.56 16.02
C ASN A 56 -19.11 -25.42 15.28
N LYS A 57 -18.91 -25.32 13.95
CA LYS A 57 -19.49 -24.28 13.05
C LYS A 57 -19.08 -22.86 13.44
N LEU A 58 -18.05 -22.67 14.24
CA LEU A 58 -17.50 -21.37 14.64
C LEU A 58 -16.03 -21.24 14.22
N TRP A 59 -15.65 -20.02 13.91
CA TRP A 59 -14.27 -19.57 13.71
C TRP A 59 -13.69 -19.09 15.02
N HIS A 60 -12.62 -19.71 15.50
CA HIS A 60 -11.86 -19.31 16.68
C HIS A 60 -10.59 -18.60 16.24
N LEU A 61 -10.44 -17.35 16.64
CA LEU A 61 -9.35 -16.46 16.26
C LEU A 61 -8.44 -16.21 17.46
N SER A 62 -7.14 -16.43 17.26
CA SER A 62 -6.11 -16.15 18.27
C SER A 62 -5.27 -14.95 17.85
N PHE A 63 -5.16 -13.95 18.71
CA PHE A 63 -4.44 -12.71 18.48
C PHE A 63 -3.08 -12.69 19.18
N ALA A 64 -2.19 -11.78 18.74
CA ALA A 64 -0.83 -11.64 19.29
C ALA A 64 -0.81 -11.23 20.78
N ASP A 65 -1.84 -10.52 21.23
CA ASP A 65 -2.03 -10.08 22.61
C ASP A 65 -2.66 -11.16 23.53
N GLY A 66 -2.72 -12.41 23.05
CA GLY A 66 -3.31 -13.55 23.77
C GLY A 66 -4.82 -13.65 23.73
N LYS A 67 -5.52 -12.63 23.19
CA LYS A 67 -6.99 -12.65 23.11
C LYS A 67 -7.48 -13.75 22.19
N LEU A 68 -8.59 -14.37 22.60
CA LEU A 68 -9.34 -15.35 21.81
C LEU A 68 -10.74 -14.78 21.51
N LYS A 69 -11.21 -14.93 20.28
CA LYS A 69 -12.56 -14.52 19.88
C LYS A 69 -13.16 -15.58 18.96
N SER A 70 -14.49 -15.74 19.03
CA SER A 70 -15.21 -16.69 18.18
C SER A 70 -16.28 -15.96 17.34
N PHE A 71 -16.42 -16.41 16.09
CA PHE A 71 -17.33 -15.82 15.12
C PHE A 71 -18.01 -16.88 14.27
N LYS A 72 -19.25 -16.63 13.86
CA LYS A 72 -19.99 -17.47 12.90
C LYS A 72 -19.43 -17.38 11.48
N SER A 73 -18.87 -16.23 11.12
CA SER A 73 -18.36 -15.93 9.79
C SER A 73 -17.14 -15.02 9.88
N ILE A 74 -16.19 -15.17 8.96
CA ILE A 74 -15.02 -14.32 8.85
C ILE A 74 -14.74 -13.91 7.41
N ILE A 75 -14.21 -12.69 7.25
CA ILE A 75 -13.71 -12.18 5.97
C ILE A 75 -12.24 -11.81 6.15
N LEU A 76 -11.38 -12.37 5.32
CA LEU A 76 -9.94 -12.09 5.32
C LEU A 76 -9.60 -11.11 4.18
N THR A 77 -8.93 -10.00 4.51
CA THR A 77 -8.56 -8.93 3.56
C THR A 77 -7.06 -8.69 3.48
N CYS A 78 -6.28 -9.54 4.13
CA CYS A 78 -4.83 -9.41 4.19
C CYS A 78 -4.14 -9.74 2.84
N PRO A 79 -2.89 -9.34 2.63
CA PRO A 79 -2.09 -9.73 1.47
C PRO A 79 -2.03 -11.23 1.26
N PHE A 80 -1.99 -11.67 -0.01
CA PHE A 80 -2.09 -13.08 -0.38
C PHE A 80 -1.11 -14.03 0.35
N PRO A 81 0.17 -13.70 0.57
CA PRO A 81 1.08 -14.58 1.32
C PRO A 81 0.66 -14.77 2.78
N GLN A 82 0.09 -13.72 3.40
CA GLN A 82 -0.45 -13.81 4.77
C GLN A 82 -1.74 -14.62 4.80
N LEU A 83 -2.64 -14.41 3.82
CA LEU A 83 -3.83 -15.24 3.64
C LEU A 83 -3.46 -16.71 3.55
N LYS A 84 -2.53 -17.06 2.67
CA LYS A 84 -2.08 -18.45 2.47
C LYS A 84 -1.59 -19.07 3.78
N LYS A 85 -0.79 -18.33 4.57
CA LYS A 85 -0.30 -18.79 5.88
C LYS A 85 -1.43 -19.04 6.88
N LEU A 86 -2.42 -18.14 6.95
CA LEU A 86 -3.54 -18.25 7.90
C LEU A 86 -4.56 -19.33 7.51
N SER A 87 -4.88 -19.44 6.22
CA SER A 87 -6.06 -20.16 5.74
C SER A 87 -5.78 -21.47 5.02
N LYS A 88 -4.52 -21.90 4.90
CA LYS A 88 -4.08 -23.08 4.15
C LYS A 88 -4.93 -24.35 4.39
N ARG A 89 -5.44 -24.53 5.61
CA ARG A 89 -6.24 -25.70 5.99
C ARG A 89 -7.74 -25.57 5.71
N PHE A 90 -8.21 -24.38 5.40
CA PHE A 90 -9.64 -24.05 5.39
C PHE A 90 -10.16 -23.62 4.03
N ILE A 91 -9.33 -22.99 3.22
CA ILE A 91 -9.67 -22.54 1.88
C ILE A 91 -9.24 -23.60 0.86
N ASN A 92 -10.04 -23.75 -0.20
CA ASN A 92 -9.80 -24.71 -1.26
C ASN A 92 -8.38 -24.57 -1.84
N ASN A 93 -7.67 -25.71 -1.91
CA ASN A 93 -6.31 -25.80 -2.40
C ASN A 93 -6.14 -25.27 -3.85
N SER A 94 -7.14 -25.46 -4.72
CA SER A 94 -7.09 -24.95 -6.11
C SER A 94 -6.97 -23.42 -6.17
N PHE A 95 -7.61 -22.71 -5.23
CA PHE A 95 -7.48 -21.26 -5.10
C PHE A 95 -6.10 -20.86 -4.55
N LEU A 96 -5.62 -21.53 -3.49
CA LEU A 96 -4.34 -21.23 -2.85
C LEU A 96 -3.11 -21.73 -3.60
N LYS A 97 -3.27 -22.68 -4.54
CA LYS A 97 -2.18 -23.15 -5.42
C LYS A 97 -1.76 -22.09 -6.43
N LYS A 98 -2.64 -21.15 -6.79
CA LYS A 98 -2.28 -20.04 -7.66
C LYS A 98 -1.24 -19.18 -6.95
N SER A 99 -0.12 -18.96 -7.62
CA SER A 99 0.92 -18.06 -7.11
C SER A 99 0.60 -16.63 -7.50
N ILE A 100 0.31 -15.79 -6.51
CA ILE A 100 0.28 -14.33 -6.71
C ILE A 100 1.62 -13.78 -6.25
N LYS A 101 2.34 -13.20 -7.18
CA LYS A 101 3.52 -12.42 -6.87
C LYS A 101 3.07 -11.05 -6.38
N MET A 102 3.39 -10.75 -5.13
CA MET A 102 3.23 -9.40 -4.59
C MET A 102 4.57 -8.70 -4.60
N ASP A 103 4.58 -7.53 -5.21
CA ASP A 103 5.77 -6.71 -5.32
C ASP A 103 5.97 -5.86 -4.07
N ALA A 104 7.23 -5.70 -3.69
CA ALA A 104 7.61 -4.83 -2.58
C ALA A 104 7.78 -3.37 -3.03
N ASN A 105 7.74 -2.45 -2.08
CA ASN A 105 8.15 -1.06 -2.26
C ASN A 105 8.97 -0.60 -1.05
N ILE A 106 9.99 0.20 -1.26
CA ILE A 106 10.71 0.91 -0.22
C ILE A 106 10.37 2.39 -0.35
N THR A 107 9.89 2.97 0.73
CA THR A 107 9.51 4.38 0.80
C THR A 107 10.46 5.11 1.72
N THR A 108 11.03 6.23 1.25
CA THR A 108 11.83 7.14 2.08
C THR A 108 11.14 8.50 2.13
N MET A 109 10.81 8.97 3.32
CA MET A 109 10.30 10.32 3.54
C MET A 109 11.46 11.22 3.99
N ILE A 110 11.54 12.43 3.44
CA ILE A 110 12.57 13.40 3.77
C ILE A 110 12.02 14.80 4.02
N ALA A 111 12.71 15.55 4.85
CA ALA A 111 12.51 16.98 5.03
C ALA A 111 13.78 17.72 4.60
N ILE A 112 13.64 18.63 3.63
CA ILE A 112 14.72 19.45 3.07
C ILE A 112 14.40 20.93 3.18
N LYS A 113 15.39 21.81 2.96
CA LYS A 113 15.17 23.26 2.91
C LYS A 113 14.13 23.60 1.86
N LYS A 114 13.20 24.49 2.20
CA LYS A 114 12.08 24.86 1.32
C LYS A 114 12.58 25.48 0.02
N ASN A 115 12.02 24.99 -1.09
CA ASN A 115 12.27 25.51 -2.44
C ASN A 115 10.99 26.15 -2.98
N LYS A 116 11.06 27.43 -3.38
CA LYS A 116 9.88 28.19 -3.88
C LYS A 116 9.29 27.63 -5.19
N LYS A 117 10.06 26.85 -5.97
CA LYS A 117 9.66 26.33 -7.30
C LYS A 117 9.60 24.78 -7.33
N SER A 118 9.05 24.13 -6.31
CA SER A 118 8.93 22.68 -6.30
C SER A 118 7.71 22.20 -7.10
N ASN A 119 7.89 21.16 -7.92
CA ASN A 119 6.79 20.43 -8.55
C ASN A 119 5.99 19.63 -7.52
N SER A 120 4.74 19.27 -7.84
CA SER A 120 3.89 18.48 -6.95
C SER A 120 4.32 17.02 -6.90
N SER A 121 4.74 16.45 -8.02
CA SER A 121 5.32 15.10 -8.05
C SER A 121 6.18 14.90 -9.28
N TYR A 122 7.04 13.88 -9.16
CA TYR A 122 7.82 13.33 -10.25
C TYR A 122 7.50 11.84 -10.42
N LEU A 123 7.42 11.39 -11.65
CA LEU A 123 7.50 9.98 -12.03
C LEU A 123 8.82 9.82 -12.78
N PHE A 124 9.63 8.86 -12.39
CA PHE A 124 10.98 8.67 -12.94
C PHE A 124 11.05 7.37 -13.75
N GLU A 125 11.77 7.42 -14.85
CA GLU A 125 12.25 6.24 -15.56
C GLU A 125 13.69 5.96 -15.09
N ASP A 126 13.80 5.35 -13.92
CA ASP A 126 15.07 5.03 -13.26
C ASP A 126 14.97 3.64 -12.63
N PRO A 127 16.05 2.84 -12.58
CA PRO A 127 15.98 1.49 -12.02
C PRO A 127 15.74 1.44 -10.50
N ILE A 128 16.00 2.52 -9.78
CA ILE A 128 15.92 2.58 -8.31
C ILE A 128 14.72 3.38 -7.84
N LEU A 129 14.59 4.62 -8.31
CA LEU A 129 13.56 5.57 -7.87
C LEU A 129 12.44 5.66 -8.91
N GLY A 130 11.23 5.23 -8.54
CA GLY A 130 10.08 5.27 -9.46
C GLY A 130 9.25 6.55 -9.34
N TRP A 131 9.12 7.10 -8.12
CA TRP A 131 8.23 8.24 -7.89
C TRP A 131 8.68 9.10 -6.70
N ALA A 132 8.38 10.41 -6.78
CA ALA A 132 8.49 11.33 -5.67
C ALA A 132 7.29 12.27 -5.61
N GLY A 133 6.75 12.50 -4.41
CA GLY A 133 5.64 13.42 -4.17
C GLY A 133 5.97 14.46 -3.12
N ASN A 134 5.70 15.73 -3.43
CA ASN A 134 5.82 16.85 -2.50
C ASN A 134 4.57 16.89 -1.61
N GLU A 135 4.71 16.60 -0.33
CA GLU A 135 3.60 16.58 0.62
C GLU A 135 3.02 17.97 0.88
N ASN A 136 3.84 19.03 0.80
CA ASN A 136 3.38 20.41 0.98
C ASN A 136 2.42 20.82 -0.15
N SER A 137 2.63 20.33 -1.37
CA SER A 137 1.75 20.63 -2.52
C SER A 137 0.34 20.07 -2.34
N LYS A 138 0.15 19.09 -1.44
CA LYS A 138 -1.15 18.55 -1.05
C LYS A 138 -1.95 19.49 -0.16
N LYS A 139 -1.33 20.58 0.34
CA LYS A 139 -1.98 21.61 1.18
C LYS A 139 -2.75 21.02 2.38
N ARG A 140 -2.17 20.04 3.07
CA ARG A 140 -2.77 19.39 4.25
C ARG A 140 -2.30 20.02 5.57
N PHE A 141 -1.14 20.65 5.55
CA PHE A 141 -0.48 21.26 6.69
C PHE A 141 0.47 22.37 6.24
N LYS A 142 0.93 23.19 7.20
CA LYS A 142 2.01 24.16 6.99
C LYS A 142 3.32 23.55 7.49
N SER A 143 4.43 23.77 6.77
CA SER A 143 5.76 23.33 7.16
C SER A 143 6.81 24.34 6.74
N LYS A 144 7.86 24.50 7.54
CA LYS A 144 9.06 25.29 7.20
C LYS A 144 10.00 24.54 6.25
N TYR A 145 9.78 23.25 6.06
CA TYR A 145 10.54 22.38 5.17
C TYR A 145 9.70 21.97 3.97
N ASP A 146 10.35 21.60 2.87
CA ASP A 146 9.74 20.78 1.82
C ASP A 146 9.83 19.31 2.24
N LEU A 147 8.66 18.68 2.30
CA LEU A 147 8.50 17.29 2.70
C LEU A 147 8.24 16.44 1.46
N TRP A 148 9.10 15.47 1.23
CA TRP A 148 9.01 14.59 0.08
C TRP A 148 8.84 13.15 0.50
N THR A 149 7.93 12.44 -0.20
CA THR A 149 7.80 11.00 -0.14
C THR A 149 8.40 10.41 -1.41
N LEU A 150 9.47 9.64 -1.27
CA LEU A 150 10.19 8.95 -2.34
C LEU A 150 9.77 7.49 -2.34
N GLN A 151 9.45 6.93 -3.50
CA GLN A 151 9.10 5.52 -3.66
C GLN A 151 10.03 4.85 -4.67
N SER A 152 10.57 3.72 -4.29
CA SER A 152 11.42 2.91 -5.15
C SER A 152 10.63 2.29 -6.32
N THR A 153 11.34 1.77 -7.31
CA THR A 153 10.77 0.80 -8.24
C THR A 153 10.51 -0.53 -7.53
N PHE A 154 9.58 -1.33 -8.08
CA PHE A 154 9.31 -2.67 -7.56
C PHE A 154 10.51 -3.61 -7.75
N ASN A 155 11.19 -3.52 -8.89
CA ASN A 155 12.35 -4.36 -9.18
C ASN A 155 13.48 -4.16 -8.17
N TRP A 156 13.80 -2.91 -7.84
CA TRP A 156 14.81 -2.61 -6.83
C TRP A 156 14.37 -3.03 -5.43
N ALA A 157 13.13 -2.72 -5.05
CA ALA A 157 12.59 -3.09 -3.75
C ALA A 157 12.54 -4.60 -3.53
N ASN A 158 12.13 -5.39 -4.54
CA ASN A 158 12.08 -6.84 -4.44
C ASN A 158 13.45 -7.46 -4.10
N LYS A 159 14.55 -6.86 -4.59
CA LYS A 159 15.92 -7.29 -4.26
C LYS A 159 16.36 -6.89 -2.85
N LYS A 160 15.85 -5.76 -2.33
CA LYS A 160 16.35 -5.14 -1.09
C LYS A 160 15.45 -5.35 0.13
N ILE A 161 14.17 -5.69 -0.04
CA ILE A 161 13.14 -5.64 1.01
C ILE A 161 13.45 -6.53 2.22
N ASN A 162 14.00 -7.72 2.01
CA ASN A 162 14.29 -8.65 3.10
C ASN A 162 15.42 -8.13 4.02
N GLN A 163 16.34 -7.35 3.50
CA GLN A 163 17.46 -6.74 4.20
C GLN A 163 17.17 -5.29 4.62
N ASN A 164 16.05 -4.70 4.16
CA ASN A 164 15.78 -3.29 4.37
C ASN A 164 15.72 -2.89 5.84
N LYS A 165 15.29 -3.79 6.74
CA LYS A 165 15.24 -3.49 8.17
C LYS A 165 16.61 -3.09 8.73
N ASN A 166 17.67 -3.75 8.29
CA ASN A 166 19.05 -3.50 8.73
C ASN A 166 19.71 -2.38 7.91
N ASN A 167 19.31 -2.21 6.64
CA ASN A 167 19.96 -1.30 5.69
C ASN A 167 19.13 -0.03 5.41
N LYS A 168 18.28 0.39 6.36
CA LYS A 168 17.39 1.57 6.17
C LYS A 168 18.13 2.83 5.80
N LYS A 169 19.26 3.11 6.49
CA LYS A 169 20.07 4.32 6.27
C LYS A 169 20.69 4.31 4.87
N GLU A 170 21.28 3.20 4.46
CA GLU A 170 21.90 3.02 3.16
C GLU A 170 20.88 3.13 2.02
N ASN A 171 19.77 2.39 2.11
CA ASN A 171 18.70 2.44 1.13
C ASN A 171 18.09 3.85 1.01
N SER A 172 17.93 4.56 2.13
CA SER A 172 17.51 5.97 2.11
C SER A 172 18.50 6.84 1.38
N LYS A 173 19.80 6.71 1.67
CA LYS A 173 20.86 7.49 1.02
C LYS A 173 20.83 7.31 -0.50
N ILE A 174 20.77 6.07 -0.97
CA ILE A 174 20.70 5.76 -2.40
C ILE A 174 19.48 6.44 -3.06
N MET A 175 18.29 6.32 -2.45
CA MET A 175 17.06 6.93 -2.99
C MET A 175 17.12 8.46 -2.96
N ILE A 176 17.70 9.07 -1.93
CA ILE A 176 17.86 10.52 -1.77
C ILE A 176 18.84 11.07 -2.81
N ASP A 177 19.98 10.41 -3.00
CA ASP A 177 20.98 10.83 -4.00
C ASP A 177 20.37 10.76 -5.41
N LYS A 178 19.63 9.70 -5.73
CA LYS A 178 18.86 9.59 -6.98
C LYS A 178 17.80 10.68 -7.13
N PHE A 179 17.09 11.02 -6.06
CA PHE A 179 16.10 12.09 -6.09
C PHE A 179 16.72 13.43 -6.47
N PHE A 180 17.83 13.83 -5.85
CA PHE A 180 18.51 15.07 -6.20
C PHE A 180 19.07 15.05 -7.62
N GLN A 181 19.66 13.92 -8.03
CA GLN A 181 20.19 13.74 -9.38
C GLN A 181 19.12 13.92 -10.45
N LEU A 182 17.94 13.31 -10.27
CA LEU A 182 16.91 13.26 -11.30
C LEU A 182 15.95 14.46 -11.28
N SER A 183 15.66 15.04 -10.12
CA SER A 183 14.65 16.10 -9.99
C SER A 183 15.16 17.49 -10.35
N ASN A 184 16.46 17.68 -10.53
CA ASN A 184 17.11 19.00 -10.67
C ASN A 184 16.86 19.93 -9.45
N ILE A 185 16.48 19.38 -8.30
CA ILE A 185 16.42 20.13 -7.04
C ILE A 185 17.83 20.22 -6.50
N LYS A 186 18.28 21.45 -6.16
CA LYS A 186 19.61 21.67 -5.59
C LYS A 186 19.78 20.82 -4.31
N LYS A 187 20.85 20.03 -4.25
CA LYS A 187 21.16 19.22 -3.07
C LYS A 187 21.32 20.11 -1.83
N THR A 188 20.60 19.78 -0.77
CA THR A 188 20.59 20.51 0.49
C THR A 188 20.72 19.54 1.66
N LYS A 189 20.95 20.08 2.86
CA LYS A 189 20.96 19.29 4.10
C LYS A 189 19.62 18.56 4.29
N ILE A 190 19.67 17.28 4.63
CA ILE A 190 18.52 16.50 5.04
C ILE A 190 18.30 16.74 6.53
N ASN A 191 17.18 17.36 6.87
CA ASN A 191 16.82 17.67 8.25
C ASN A 191 16.13 16.50 8.94
N PHE A 192 15.46 15.65 8.16
CA PHE A 192 14.78 14.44 8.64
C PHE A 192 14.75 13.42 7.53
N SER A 193 14.88 12.14 7.88
CA SER A 193 14.69 11.00 6.97
C SER A 193 14.08 9.83 7.72
N LEU A 194 13.07 9.21 7.13
CA LEU A 194 12.43 8.00 7.63
C LEU A 194 12.25 7.00 6.48
N ASN A 195 12.65 5.75 6.70
CA ASN A 195 12.53 4.66 5.72
C ASN A 195 11.55 3.61 6.20
N HIS A 196 10.68 3.16 5.29
CA HIS A 196 9.74 2.07 5.52
C HIS A 196 9.73 1.11 4.32
N GLY A 197 9.78 -0.20 4.60
CA GLY A 197 9.67 -1.25 3.60
C GLY A 197 8.26 -1.87 3.60
N TRP A 198 7.60 -1.84 2.46
CA TRP A 198 6.31 -2.47 2.20
C TRP A 198 6.53 -3.79 1.47
N LYS A 199 6.51 -4.92 2.20
CA LYS A 199 6.82 -6.23 1.62
C LYS A 199 5.77 -6.70 0.60
N TYR A 200 4.53 -6.30 0.78
CA TYR A 200 3.38 -6.69 -0.06
C TYR A 200 2.64 -5.42 -0.50
N SER A 201 3.29 -4.62 -1.32
CA SER A 201 2.82 -3.29 -1.70
C SER A 201 1.84 -3.32 -2.88
N SER A 202 2.04 -4.22 -3.82
CA SER A 202 1.26 -4.28 -5.06
C SER A 202 1.23 -5.68 -5.64
N ASN A 203 0.29 -5.96 -6.52
CA ASN A 203 0.32 -7.12 -7.40
C ASN A 203 0.33 -6.67 -8.86
N SER A 204 1.16 -7.28 -9.67
CA SER A 204 1.27 -6.97 -11.11
C SER A 204 0.29 -7.76 -11.97
N LYS A 205 -0.28 -8.85 -11.44
CA LYS A 205 -1.20 -9.73 -12.18
C LYS A 205 -2.45 -9.99 -11.32
N PRO A 206 -3.62 -9.44 -11.70
CA PRO A 206 -4.88 -9.69 -11.00
C PRO A 206 -5.36 -11.14 -11.20
N PHE A 207 -6.26 -11.57 -10.34
CA PHE A 207 -6.95 -12.85 -10.49
C PHE A 207 -8.02 -12.80 -11.58
N LYS A 208 -8.45 -13.99 -12.05
CA LYS A 208 -9.63 -14.11 -12.91
C LYS A 208 -10.96 -13.92 -12.15
N ILE A 209 -10.95 -14.11 -10.82
CA ILE A 209 -12.11 -13.91 -9.92
C ILE A 209 -11.88 -12.68 -9.06
N LYS A 210 -12.97 -12.00 -8.66
CA LYS A 210 -12.90 -10.75 -7.88
C LYS A 210 -12.90 -10.95 -6.38
N SER A 211 -13.42 -12.09 -5.89
CA SER A 211 -13.45 -12.48 -4.47
C SER A 211 -13.62 -13.99 -4.32
N TYR A 212 -13.47 -14.50 -3.10
CA TYR A 212 -13.72 -15.89 -2.75
C TYR A 212 -14.74 -15.98 -1.61
N TRP A 213 -15.69 -16.93 -1.68
CA TRP A 213 -16.65 -17.26 -0.64
C TRP A 213 -16.84 -18.77 -0.51
N ASP A 214 -16.78 -19.29 0.70
CA ASP A 214 -17.19 -20.66 1.05
C ASP A 214 -18.43 -20.59 1.95
N PRO A 215 -19.64 -20.91 1.43
CA PRO A 215 -20.88 -20.81 2.19
C PRO A 215 -20.99 -21.85 3.31
N LYS A 216 -20.33 -23.02 3.16
CA LYS A 216 -20.36 -24.08 4.17
C LYS A 216 -19.61 -23.68 5.43
N LYS A 217 -18.41 -23.12 5.27
CA LYS A 217 -17.58 -22.66 6.39
C LYS A 217 -17.80 -21.18 6.72
N LYS A 218 -18.53 -20.44 5.90
CA LYS A 218 -18.76 -18.99 6.05
C LYS A 218 -17.46 -18.21 6.16
N ILE A 219 -16.50 -18.51 5.26
CA ILE A 219 -15.24 -17.78 5.12
C ILE A 219 -15.19 -17.07 3.77
N GLY A 220 -14.94 -15.76 3.82
CA GLY A 220 -14.77 -14.89 2.66
C GLY A 220 -13.35 -14.36 2.54
N VAL A 221 -12.97 -14.02 1.30
CA VAL A 221 -11.74 -13.30 1.00
C VAL A 221 -12.03 -12.23 -0.04
N CYS A 222 -11.68 -10.98 0.28
CA CYS A 222 -11.69 -9.87 -0.67
C CYS A 222 -10.48 -8.97 -0.41
N ALA A 223 -9.88 -8.47 -1.47
CA ALA A 223 -8.74 -7.55 -1.40
C ALA A 223 -8.47 -6.94 -2.78
N ASP A 224 -7.66 -5.89 -2.81
CA ASP A 224 -7.21 -5.23 -4.03
C ASP A 224 -6.49 -6.18 -5.00
N TRP A 225 -5.67 -7.07 -4.48
CA TRP A 225 -4.89 -8.02 -5.28
C TRP A 225 -5.72 -9.02 -6.11
N PHE A 226 -7.02 -9.12 -5.90
CA PHE A 226 -7.91 -9.84 -6.83
C PHE A 226 -8.09 -9.11 -8.16
N VAL A 227 -8.15 -7.77 -8.11
CA VAL A 227 -8.58 -6.93 -9.24
C VAL A 227 -7.43 -6.13 -9.83
N GLY A 228 -6.54 -5.57 -9.00
CA GLY A 228 -5.40 -4.79 -9.45
C GLY A 228 -4.80 -3.89 -8.37
N PRO A 229 -3.72 -3.16 -8.71
CA PRO A 229 -2.93 -2.42 -7.73
C PRO A 229 -3.50 -1.02 -7.41
N ARG A 230 -4.81 -0.86 -7.32
CA ARG A 230 -5.46 0.42 -7.09
C ARG A 230 -6.41 0.37 -5.90
N LEU A 231 -6.69 1.52 -5.29
CA LEU A 231 -7.58 1.63 -4.14
C LEU A 231 -9.00 1.15 -4.47
N GLU A 232 -9.53 1.52 -5.63
CA GLU A 232 -10.85 1.08 -6.12
C GLU A 232 -10.95 -0.43 -6.31
N SER A 233 -9.82 -1.11 -6.51
CA SER A 233 -9.79 -2.57 -6.66
C SER A 233 -10.24 -3.30 -5.39
N GLY A 234 -9.90 -2.76 -4.22
CA GLY A 234 -10.39 -3.25 -2.93
C GLY A 234 -11.92 -3.12 -2.82
N TRP A 235 -12.47 -1.99 -3.26
CA TRP A 235 -13.92 -1.76 -3.29
C TRP A 235 -14.63 -2.73 -4.23
N ILE A 236 -14.14 -2.89 -5.46
CA ILE A 236 -14.72 -3.82 -6.46
C ILE A 236 -14.72 -5.25 -5.92
N SER A 237 -13.62 -5.68 -5.28
CA SER A 237 -13.51 -7.01 -4.67
C SER A 237 -14.50 -7.20 -3.53
N ALA A 238 -14.68 -6.20 -2.66
CA ALA A 238 -15.63 -6.23 -1.55
C ALA A 238 -17.09 -6.29 -2.03
N GLN A 239 -17.44 -5.53 -3.06
CA GLN A 239 -18.79 -5.57 -3.67
C GLN A 239 -19.11 -6.93 -4.29
N ASP A 240 -18.15 -7.57 -4.95
CA ASP A 240 -18.32 -8.92 -5.49
C ASP A 240 -18.52 -9.95 -4.37
N LEU A 241 -17.77 -9.85 -3.27
CA LEU A 241 -17.96 -10.70 -2.11
C LEU A 241 -19.35 -10.50 -1.48
N PHE A 242 -19.77 -9.26 -1.30
CA PHE A 242 -21.08 -8.93 -0.74
C PHE A 242 -22.21 -9.60 -1.54
N LYS A 243 -22.17 -9.50 -2.87
CA LYS A 243 -23.15 -10.17 -3.74
C LYS A 243 -23.17 -11.70 -3.59
N LYS A 244 -22.04 -12.33 -3.26
CA LYS A 244 -21.95 -13.79 -3.02
C LYS A 244 -22.47 -14.21 -1.66
N ILE A 245 -22.40 -13.35 -0.67
CA ILE A 245 -22.89 -13.59 0.70
C ILE A 245 -24.41 -13.38 0.78
N SER A 246 -24.94 -12.43 0.00
CA SER A 246 -26.36 -12.04 0.00
C SER A 246 -27.26 -12.95 -0.87
N ARG A 247 -26.68 -13.91 -1.56
CA ARG A 247 -27.38 -14.98 -2.30
C ARG A 247 -27.56 -16.19 -1.42
#